data_0d91994a3afc7877d39854cec578720b
#
_entry.id   0d91994a3afc7877d39854cec578720b
#
_cell.length_a   1.000
_cell.length_b   1.000
_cell.length_c   1.000
_cell.angle_alpha   90.00
_cell.angle_beta   90.00
_cell.angle_gamma   90.00
#
_symmetry.space_group_name_H-M   'P 1'
#
loop_
_entity.id
_entity.type
_entity.pdbx_description
1 polymer ?
#
loop_
_entity_poly.entity_id
_entity_poly.type
_entity_poly.pdbx_seq_one_letter_code
_entity_poly.pdbx_strand_id
1 'polypeptide(L)'
;VAPAFSIPVSLIGTLAAVWMAGFSLNVLTLLALVIATGLVVDDAIIVVENIARHRAMGTGRRAAAVIGTREIIFAVLATTATLVAVFVPISFMPGIVGNLFSEFGFVLAFSVMISSVVALTVCPMLAARLGDAGSHESEARKQGWFSRLSGALGTAYARVLEVCLKARYLVVAICLGFAVLGWIAYKTLPQEITPSEDRGMIQISLRAQQGANLEYMSQLTEKVEKALADLKGNGEITGVLATVGAGGTNSASVVASLADWSQRKRSQQEIQAELQQKLSDIPGLAISLRSANSLGIRGGGQGLRFAIPGPDYAKLADTANKLARRPPTTPGFP
;
A
#
# COMPACT_ATOMS: atom_id res chain seq x y z
N VAL A 1 25.15 -13.98 11.64
CA VAL A 1 25.50 -14.59 10.32
C VAL A 1 24.32 -15.44 9.81
N ALA A 2 23.78 -16.41 10.60
CA ALA A 2 22.73 -17.31 10.14
C ALA A 2 21.44 -16.58 9.63
N PRO A 3 20.89 -15.56 10.33
CA PRO A 3 19.72 -14.81 9.82
C PRO A 3 20.02 -14.07 8.51
N ALA A 4 21.25 -13.62 8.28
CA ALA A 4 21.63 -12.94 7.05
C ALA A 4 21.59 -13.86 5.80
N PHE A 5 21.80 -15.17 6.00
CA PHE A 5 21.66 -16.15 4.92
C PHE A 5 20.21 -16.58 4.68
N SER A 6 19.33 -16.50 5.68
CA SER A 6 17.92 -16.87 5.53
C SER A 6 17.18 -15.92 4.59
N ILE A 7 17.52 -14.62 4.59
CA ILE A 7 16.86 -13.61 3.76
C ILE A 7 16.96 -13.96 2.26
N PRO A 8 18.18 -14.07 1.67
CA PRO A 8 18.28 -14.34 0.24
C PRO A 8 17.70 -15.70 -0.14
N VAL A 9 17.85 -16.72 0.70
CA VAL A 9 17.29 -18.06 0.43
C VAL A 9 15.76 -18.00 0.40
N SER A 10 15.12 -17.35 1.38
CA SER A 10 13.68 -17.21 1.44
C SER A 10 13.14 -16.35 0.31
N LEU A 11 13.82 -15.26 -0.06
CA LEU A 11 13.41 -14.41 -1.19
C LEU A 11 13.51 -15.14 -2.53
N ILE A 12 14.58 -15.87 -2.77
CA ILE A 12 14.72 -16.69 -3.99
C ILE A 12 13.63 -17.76 -4.04
N GLY A 13 13.37 -18.42 -2.91
CA GLY A 13 12.28 -19.38 -2.80
C GLY A 13 10.92 -18.76 -3.08
N THR A 14 10.67 -17.55 -2.57
CA THR A 14 9.43 -16.80 -2.84
C THR A 14 9.30 -16.43 -4.32
N LEU A 15 10.37 -15.95 -4.96
CA LEU A 15 10.37 -15.66 -6.39
C LEU A 15 10.08 -16.92 -7.23
N ALA A 16 10.64 -18.07 -6.82
CA ALA A 16 10.33 -19.33 -7.48
C ALA A 16 8.84 -19.71 -7.32
N ALA A 17 8.27 -19.53 -6.13
CA ALA A 17 6.85 -19.78 -5.90
C ALA A 17 5.94 -18.84 -6.71
N VAL A 18 6.29 -17.55 -6.79
CA VAL A 18 5.61 -16.54 -7.62
C VAL A 18 5.62 -16.96 -9.09
N TRP A 19 6.78 -17.40 -9.60
CA TRP A 19 6.91 -17.89 -10.97
C TRP A 19 6.08 -19.15 -11.22
N MET A 20 6.10 -20.12 -10.30
CA MET A 20 5.31 -21.36 -10.42
C MET A 20 3.80 -21.10 -10.36
N ALA A 21 3.37 -20.08 -9.61
CA ALA A 21 1.97 -19.65 -9.55
C ALA A 21 1.51 -18.86 -10.79
N GLY A 22 2.42 -18.51 -11.71
CA GLY A 22 2.12 -17.74 -12.91
C GLY A 22 1.88 -16.25 -12.64
N PHE A 23 2.33 -15.73 -11.49
CA PHE A 23 2.17 -14.34 -11.14
C PHE A 23 3.22 -13.46 -11.82
N SER A 24 2.87 -12.18 -12.01
CA SER A 24 3.76 -11.20 -12.61
C SER A 24 4.59 -10.44 -11.57
N LEU A 25 5.79 -9.99 -11.97
CA LEU A 25 6.55 -9.03 -11.17
C LEU A 25 6.06 -7.62 -11.48
N ASN A 26 5.23 -7.08 -10.60
CA ASN A 26 4.68 -5.73 -10.67
C ASN A 26 4.99 -4.95 -9.39
N VAL A 27 4.58 -3.67 -9.33
CA VAL A 27 4.85 -2.80 -8.18
C VAL A 27 4.31 -3.38 -6.88
N LEU A 28 3.15 -4.04 -6.91
CA LEU A 28 2.53 -4.62 -5.71
C LEU A 28 3.24 -5.89 -5.26
N THR A 29 3.64 -6.77 -6.18
CA THR A 29 4.42 -7.97 -5.83
C THR A 29 5.81 -7.61 -5.32
N LEU A 30 6.44 -6.54 -5.85
CA LEU A 30 7.69 -6.01 -5.31
C LEU A 30 7.49 -5.40 -3.92
N LEU A 31 6.40 -4.66 -3.70
CA LEU A 31 6.05 -4.14 -2.37
C LEU A 31 5.83 -5.28 -1.37
N ALA A 32 5.14 -6.35 -1.77
CA ALA A 32 4.98 -7.54 -0.95
C ALA A 32 6.33 -8.16 -0.57
N LEU A 33 7.29 -8.27 -1.51
CA LEU A 33 8.63 -8.78 -1.24
C LEU A 33 9.41 -7.88 -0.26
N VAL A 34 9.28 -6.56 -0.37
CA VAL A 34 9.90 -5.61 0.57
C VAL A 34 9.33 -5.80 1.99
N ILE A 35 8.01 -5.91 2.13
CA ILE A 35 7.37 -6.18 3.42
C ILE A 35 7.77 -7.55 3.95
N ALA A 36 7.80 -8.56 3.08
CA ALA A 36 8.21 -9.92 3.42
C ALA A 36 9.63 -9.98 3.99
N THR A 37 10.57 -9.13 3.53
CA THR A 37 11.93 -9.15 4.08
C THR A 37 11.97 -8.91 5.59
N GLY A 38 11.11 -8.02 6.10
CA GLY A 38 10.99 -7.79 7.54
C GLY A 38 10.40 -9.01 8.27
N LEU A 39 9.34 -9.60 7.74
CA LEU A 39 8.67 -10.76 8.34
C LEU A 39 9.55 -12.04 8.32
N VAL A 40 10.34 -12.21 7.26
CA VAL A 40 11.23 -13.36 7.05
C VAL A 40 12.35 -13.42 8.10
N VAL A 41 12.84 -12.27 8.55
CA VAL A 41 13.96 -12.20 9.50
C VAL A 41 13.55 -12.63 10.89
N ASP A 42 12.33 -12.35 11.31
CA ASP A 42 11.86 -12.57 12.69
C ASP A 42 11.93 -14.05 13.10
N ASP A 43 11.44 -14.96 12.26
CA ASP A 43 11.51 -16.41 12.52
C ASP A 43 12.96 -16.89 12.68
N ALA A 44 13.85 -16.42 11.81
CA ALA A 44 15.26 -16.80 11.87
C ALA A 44 15.97 -16.26 13.14
N ILE A 45 15.60 -15.06 13.60
CA ILE A 45 16.17 -14.46 14.81
C ILE A 45 15.76 -15.29 16.03
N ILE A 46 14.46 -15.60 16.17
CA ILE A 46 13.93 -16.36 17.30
C ILE A 46 14.58 -17.76 17.39
N VAL A 47 14.72 -18.43 16.23
CA VAL A 47 15.38 -19.74 16.17
C VAL A 47 16.83 -19.67 16.63
N VAL A 48 17.60 -18.72 16.09
CA VAL A 48 19.04 -18.58 16.41
C VAL A 48 19.25 -18.15 17.84
N GLU A 49 18.40 -17.26 18.38
CA GLU A 49 18.47 -16.80 19.76
C GLU A 49 18.23 -17.96 20.75
N ASN A 50 17.20 -18.78 20.52
CA ASN A 50 16.93 -19.92 21.38
C ASN A 50 18.06 -20.97 21.34
N ILE A 51 18.64 -21.23 20.16
CA ILE A 51 19.83 -22.07 20.02
C ILE A 51 21.02 -21.50 20.81
N ALA A 52 21.26 -20.18 20.71
CA ALA A 52 22.33 -19.51 21.45
C ALA A 52 22.11 -19.60 22.97
N ARG A 53 20.88 -19.48 23.44
CA ARG A 53 20.51 -19.66 24.84
C ARG A 53 20.86 -21.06 25.35
N HIS A 54 20.50 -22.12 24.62
CA HIS A 54 20.86 -23.50 24.99
C HIS A 54 22.37 -23.72 25.00
N ARG A 55 23.11 -23.09 24.08
CA ARG A 55 24.58 -23.12 24.08
C ARG A 55 25.17 -22.44 25.31
N ALA A 56 24.61 -21.31 25.72
CA ALA A 56 25.04 -20.61 26.94
C ALA A 56 24.82 -21.46 28.20
N MET A 57 23.85 -22.38 28.18
CA MET A 57 23.59 -23.35 29.27
C MET A 57 24.54 -24.57 29.21
N GLY A 58 25.54 -24.57 28.34
CA GLY A 58 26.54 -25.65 28.26
C GLY A 58 26.19 -26.82 27.35
N THR A 59 25.07 -26.73 26.63
CA THR A 59 24.65 -27.80 25.69
C THR A 59 25.52 -27.79 24.44
N GLY A 60 25.97 -28.99 24.02
CA GLY A 60 26.80 -29.16 22.82
C GLY A 60 26.08 -28.62 21.55
N ARG A 61 26.86 -28.12 20.57
CA ARG A 61 26.34 -27.40 19.37
C ARG A 61 25.18 -28.07 18.66
N ARG A 62 25.33 -29.38 18.33
CA ARG A 62 24.27 -30.12 17.62
C ARG A 62 23.03 -30.35 18.51
N ALA A 63 23.25 -30.66 19.77
CA ALA A 63 22.15 -30.84 20.72
C ALA A 63 21.40 -29.53 20.96
N ALA A 64 22.11 -28.40 21.14
CA ALA A 64 21.51 -27.08 21.28
C ALA A 64 20.68 -26.67 20.05
N ALA A 65 21.15 -26.96 18.84
CA ALA A 65 20.41 -26.70 17.62
C ALA A 65 19.12 -27.52 17.53
N VAL A 66 19.15 -28.80 17.88
CA VAL A 66 17.97 -29.67 17.84
C VAL A 66 16.97 -29.32 18.95
N ILE A 67 17.45 -29.19 20.19
CA ILE A 67 16.58 -28.88 21.33
C ILE A 67 15.98 -27.48 21.19
N GLY A 68 16.82 -26.47 20.92
CA GLY A 68 16.37 -25.09 20.78
C GLY A 68 15.36 -24.89 19.63
N THR A 69 15.53 -25.57 18.50
CA THR A 69 14.54 -25.52 17.41
C THR A 69 13.26 -26.25 17.81
N ARG A 70 13.35 -27.41 18.44
CA ARG A 70 12.17 -28.21 18.84
C ARG A 70 11.26 -27.47 19.81
N GLU A 71 11.82 -26.68 20.73
CA GLU A 71 11.05 -25.90 21.69
C GLU A 71 10.18 -24.82 21.03
N ILE A 72 10.65 -24.24 19.94
CA ILE A 72 9.98 -23.09 19.31
C ILE A 72 9.23 -23.42 18.02
N ILE A 73 9.29 -24.68 17.54
CA ILE A 73 8.66 -25.08 16.27
C ILE A 73 7.16 -24.74 16.25
N PHE A 74 6.45 -24.99 17.34
CA PHE A 74 5.03 -24.69 17.43
C PHE A 74 4.74 -23.17 17.45
N ALA A 75 5.62 -22.38 18.07
CA ALA A 75 5.49 -20.93 18.07
C ALA A 75 5.66 -20.38 16.65
N VAL A 76 6.70 -20.81 15.93
CA VAL A 76 6.96 -20.40 14.54
C VAL A 76 5.83 -20.85 13.62
N LEU A 77 5.33 -22.07 13.75
CA LEU A 77 4.19 -22.53 12.95
C LEU A 77 2.91 -21.75 13.25
N ALA A 78 2.66 -21.40 14.52
CA ALA A 78 1.50 -20.63 14.91
C ALA A 78 1.55 -19.20 14.35
N THR A 79 2.70 -18.53 14.43
CA THR A 79 2.89 -17.18 13.85
C THR A 79 2.72 -17.22 12.33
N THR A 80 3.34 -18.17 11.65
CA THR A 80 3.19 -18.37 10.20
C THR A 80 1.73 -18.63 9.81
N ALA A 81 1.03 -19.53 10.52
CA ALA A 81 -0.38 -19.82 10.27
C ALA A 81 -1.25 -18.58 10.45
N THR A 82 -0.98 -17.76 11.48
CA THR A 82 -1.70 -16.50 11.71
C THR A 82 -1.49 -15.52 10.57
N LEU A 83 -0.26 -15.35 10.09
CA LEU A 83 0.06 -14.47 8.97
C LEU A 83 -0.61 -14.96 7.68
N VAL A 84 -0.55 -16.26 7.39
CA VAL A 84 -1.24 -16.86 6.23
C VAL A 84 -2.75 -16.65 6.33
N ALA A 85 -3.34 -16.84 7.52
CA ALA A 85 -4.77 -16.63 7.76
C ALA A 85 -5.21 -15.15 7.57
N VAL A 86 -4.28 -14.20 7.70
CA VAL A 86 -4.54 -12.78 7.40
C VAL A 86 -4.35 -12.46 5.93
N PHE A 87 -3.27 -12.92 5.29
CA PHE A 87 -2.93 -12.51 3.93
C PHE A 87 -3.73 -13.25 2.85
N VAL A 88 -4.03 -14.53 3.04
CA VAL A 88 -4.77 -15.32 2.05
C VAL A 88 -6.19 -14.79 1.79
N PRO A 89 -7.00 -14.39 2.79
CA PRO A 89 -8.32 -13.81 2.53
C PRO A 89 -8.29 -12.50 1.72
N ILE A 90 -7.24 -11.69 1.85
CA ILE A 90 -7.07 -10.47 1.03
C ILE A 90 -7.04 -10.80 -0.46
N SER A 91 -6.46 -11.95 -0.82
CA SER A 91 -6.36 -12.41 -2.21
C SER A 91 -7.72 -12.83 -2.81
N PHE A 92 -8.73 -13.06 -2.00
CA PHE A 92 -10.07 -13.45 -2.43
C PHE A 92 -11.11 -12.33 -2.32
N MET A 93 -10.68 -11.08 -2.10
CA MET A 93 -11.60 -9.96 -2.06
C MET A 93 -12.28 -9.76 -3.42
N PRO A 94 -13.60 -9.46 -3.46
CA PRO A 94 -14.29 -9.21 -4.72
C PRO A 94 -13.96 -7.83 -5.28
N GLY A 95 -14.14 -7.68 -6.61
CA GLY A 95 -14.02 -6.41 -7.31
C GLY A 95 -12.59 -6.02 -7.70
N ILE A 96 -12.41 -4.76 -8.07
CA ILE A 96 -11.14 -4.22 -8.58
C ILE A 96 -10.03 -4.32 -7.53
N VAL A 97 -10.37 -4.08 -6.27
CA VAL A 97 -9.44 -4.17 -5.14
C VAL A 97 -8.91 -5.60 -4.98
N GLY A 98 -9.79 -6.60 -5.08
CA GLY A 98 -9.40 -8.00 -4.99
C GLY A 98 -8.44 -8.40 -6.13
N ASN A 99 -8.73 -8.03 -7.36
CA ASN A 99 -7.84 -8.30 -8.49
C ASN A 99 -6.46 -7.65 -8.32
N LEU A 100 -6.42 -6.45 -7.71
CA LEU A 100 -5.19 -5.72 -7.48
C LEU A 100 -4.33 -6.37 -6.37
N PHE A 101 -4.98 -6.76 -5.26
CA PHE A 101 -4.30 -7.31 -4.09
C PHE A 101 -4.19 -8.84 -4.08
N SER A 102 -4.75 -9.53 -5.08
CA SER A 102 -4.70 -10.98 -5.18
C SER A 102 -3.27 -11.51 -5.17
N GLU A 103 -2.44 -11.04 -6.10
CA GLU A 103 -1.03 -11.45 -6.18
C GLU A 103 -0.25 -11.03 -4.92
N PHE A 104 -0.51 -9.82 -4.38
CA PHE A 104 0.13 -9.30 -3.19
C PHE A 104 -0.06 -10.22 -1.97
N GLY A 105 -1.29 -10.64 -1.70
CA GLY A 105 -1.59 -11.50 -0.56
C GLY A 105 -0.95 -12.89 -0.68
N PHE A 106 -0.99 -13.49 -1.87
CA PHE A 106 -0.32 -14.78 -2.11
C PHE A 106 1.20 -14.68 -2.01
N VAL A 107 1.82 -13.63 -2.52
CA VAL A 107 3.27 -13.42 -2.41
C VAL A 107 3.70 -13.32 -0.95
N LEU A 108 2.96 -12.58 -0.11
CA LEU A 108 3.22 -12.52 1.33
C LEU A 108 3.05 -13.89 2.00
N ALA A 109 1.97 -14.61 1.70
CA ALA A 109 1.73 -15.94 2.24
C ALA A 109 2.85 -16.94 1.87
N PHE A 110 3.27 -16.97 0.61
CA PHE A 110 4.41 -17.79 0.17
C PHE A 110 5.70 -17.41 0.88
N SER A 111 5.96 -16.10 1.01
CA SER A 111 7.17 -15.61 1.68
C SER A 111 7.27 -16.09 3.13
N VAL A 112 6.18 -15.96 3.91
CA VAL A 112 6.22 -16.38 5.32
C VAL A 112 6.24 -17.90 5.47
N MET A 113 5.57 -18.66 4.60
CA MET A 113 5.66 -20.13 4.61
C MET A 113 7.07 -20.62 4.28
N ILE A 114 7.68 -20.10 3.24
CA ILE A 114 9.05 -20.47 2.85
C ILE A 114 10.04 -20.03 3.92
N SER A 115 9.85 -18.84 4.51
CA SER A 115 10.66 -18.34 5.61
C SER A 115 10.66 -19.30 6.80
N SER A 116 9.50 -19.74 7.23
CA SER A 116 9.42 -20.65 8.39
C SER A 116 10.10 -21.99 8.12
N VAL A 117 9.99 -22.52 6.90
CA VAL A 117 10.73 -23.74 6.49
C VAL A 117 12.25 -23.48 6.53
N VAL A 118 12.72 -22.37 6.00
CA VAL A 118 14.15 -21.98 6.00
C VAL A 118 14.63 -21.76 7.43
N ALA A 119 13.86 -21.06 8.26
CA ALA A 119 14.19 -20.78 9.65
C ALA A 119 14.30 -22.07 10.49
N LEU A 120 13.41 -23.05 10.26
CA LEU A 120 13.42 -24.32 11.00
C LEU A 120 14.40 -25.35 10.46
N THR A 121 14.95 -25.18 9.26
CA THR A 121 15.89 -26.13 8.64
C THR A 121 17.29 -25.55 8.46
N VAL A 122 17.42 -24.46 7.72
CA VAL A 122 18.71 -23.88 7.35
C VAL A 122 19.36 -23.17 8.54
N CYS A 123 18.59 -22.41 9.35
CA CYS A 123 19.14 -21.68 10.49
C CYS A 123 19.75 -22.61 11.56
N PRO A 124 19.09 -23.69 12.01
CA PRO A 124 19.70 -24.63 12.93
C PRO A 124 20.95 -25.33 12.39
N MET A 125 20.92 -25.68 11.09
CA MET A 125 22.07 -26.28 10.42
C MET A 125 23.27 -25.33 10.40
N LEU A 126 23.06 -24.07 10.05
CA LEU A 126 24.12 -23.06 10.05
C LEU A 126 24.60 -22.74 11.47
N ALA A 127 23.69 -22.64 12.44
CA ALA A 127 24.05 -22.40 13.85
C ALA A 127 24.89 -23.54 14.44
N ALA A 128 24.60 -24.79 14.05
CA ALA A 128 25.40 -25.95 14.46
C ALA A 128 26.80 -25.98 13.85
N ARG A 129 26.96 -25.46 12.60
CA ARG A 129 28.23 -25.49 11.87
C ARG A 129 29.11 -24.25 12.07
N LEU A 130 28.49 -23.06 12.01
CA LEU A 130 29.17 -21.75 12.04
C LEU A 130 29.38 -21.19 13.46
N GLY A 131 28.97 -21.91 14.47
CA GLY A 131 28.91 -21.41 15.84
C GLY A 131 30.23 -21.31 16.60
N ASP A 132 31.41 -21.26 15.98
CA ASP A 132 32.71 -21.08 16.65
C ASP A 132 33.15 -19.63 16.87
N ALA A 133 32.40 -18.66 16.41
CA ALA A 133 32.81 -17.26 16.51
C ALA A 133 32.34 -16.58 17.81
N GLY A 134 32.28 -17.29 18.93
CA GLY A 134 31.87 -16.69 20.20
C GLY A 134 32.02 -17.62 21.40
N SER A 135 33.23 -18.10 21.65
CA SER A 135 33.57 -18.52 23.01
C SER A 135 33.48 -17.29 23.93
N HIS A 136 32.78 -17.43 25.07
CA HIS A 136 32.56 -16.37 26.06
C HIS A 136 33.81 -15.61 26.53
N GLU A 137 35.00 -16.11 26.21
CA GLU A 137 36.28 -15.41 26.48
C GLU A 137 36.57 -14.24 25.55
N SER A 138 35.95 -14.17 24.35
CA SER A 138 36.17 -13.04 23.40
C SER A 138 35.28 -11.83 23.69
N GLU A 139 34.16 -11.96 24.37
CA GLU A 139 33.28 -10.83 24.71
C GLU A 139 33.83 -9.99 25.87
N ALA A 140 34.58 -10.57 26.79
CA ALA A 140 35.22 -9.83 27.86
C ALA A 140 36.34 -8.90 27.37
N ARG A 141 36.88 -9.10 26.17
CA ARG A 141 38.02 -8.34 25.65
C ARG A 141 37.65 -7.22 24.65
N LYS A 142 36.44 -7.15 24.16
CA LYS A 142 35.98 -6.05 23.32
C LYS A 142 34.88 -5.25 24.04
N GLN A 143 35.29 -4.53 25.13
CA GLN A 143 34.53 -3.42 25.69
C GLN A 143 34.54 -2.26 24.67
N GLY A 144 33.93 -2.46 23.51
CA GLY A 144 33.68 -1.42 22.55
C GLY A 144 32.40 -0.60 22.94
N TRP A 145 32.28 0.57 22.39
CA TRP A 145 31.13 1.47 22.54
C TRP A 145 29.78 0.75 22.39
N PHE A 146 29.66 -0.22 21.45
CA PHE A 146 28.47 -1.04 21.27
C PHE A 146 28.06 -1.88 22.49
N SER A 147 29.02 -2.45 23.22
CA SER A 147 28.77 -3.23 24.45
C SER A 147 28.24 -2.35 25.58
N ARG A 148 28.73 -1.14 25.70
CA ARG A 148 28.22 -0.16 26.68
C ARG A 148 26.83 0.32 26.32
N LEU A 149 26.57 0.56 25.03
CA LEU A 149 25.26 0.98 24.55
C LEU A 149 24.23 -0.13 24.73
N SER A 150 24.54 -1.39 24.38
CA SER A 150 23.64 -2.54 24.57
C SER A 150 23.36 -2.81 26.04
N GLY A 151 24.37 -2.69 26.91
CA GLY A 151 24.21 -2.79 28.36
C GLY A 151 23.32 -1.68 28.94
N ALA A 152 23.51 -0.43 28.50
CA ALA A 152 22.70 0.70 28.93
C ALA A 152 21.24 0.56 28.43
N LEU A 153 21.05 0.12 27.20
CA LEU A 153 19.71 -0.19 26.67
C LEU A 153 19.02 -1.34 27.45
N GLY A 154 19.75 -2.41 27.76
CA GLY A 154 19.24 -3.51 28.56
C GLY A 154 18.78 -3.08 29.97
N THR A 155 19.61 -2.27 30.64
CA THR A 155 19.25 -1.75 31.98
C THR A 155 18.10 -0.73 31.92
N ALA A 156 18.06 0.10 30.90
CA ALA A 156 16.92 1.02 30.66
C ALA A 156 15.62 0.24 30.41
N TYR A 157 15.66 -0.76 29.55
CA TYR A 157 14.51 -1.62 29.28
C TYR A 157 14.01 -2.34 30.53
N ALA A 158 14.92 -2.95 31.32
CA ALA A 158 14.55 -3.63 32.56
C ALA A 158 13.88 -2.68 33.56
N ARG A 159 14.38 -1.43 33.67
CA ARG A 159 13.78 -0.43 34.54
C ARG A 159 12.40 0.02 34.05
N VAL A 160 12.24 0.25 32.75
CA VAL A 160 10.94 0.60 32.17
C VAL A 160 9.95 -0.55 32.38
N LEU A 161 10.37 -1.79 32.13
CA LEU A 161 9.54 -2.96 32.35
C LEU A 161 9.09 -3.10 33.81
N GLU A 162 10.00 -2.90 34.76
CA GLU A 162 9.68 -2.92 36.20
C GLU A 162 8.64 -1.85 36.57
N VAL A 163 8.79 -0.62 36.05
CA VAL A 163 7.83 0.47 36.26
C VAL A 163 6.47 0.11 35.64
N CYS A 164 6.44 -0.41 34.42
CA CYS A 164 5.21 -0.85 33.75
C CYS A 164 4.49 -1.96 34.51
N LEU A 165 5.22 -2.93 35.06
CA LEU A 165 4.65 -4.01 35.85
C LEU A 165 4.09 -3.51 37.21
N LYS A 166 4.76 -2.56 37.86
CA LYS A 166 4.25 -1.91 39.07
C LYS A 166 3.03 -1.05 38.80
N ALA A 167 3.03 -0.34 37.69
CA ALA A 167 1.94 0.57 37.29
C ALA A 167 0.96 -0.10 36.28
N ARG A 168 0.72 -1.40 36.41
CA ARG A 168 -0.06 -2.21 35.46
C ARG A 168 -1.41 -1.59 35.05
N TYR A 169 -2.14 -1.02 35.98
CA TYR A 169 -3.44 -0.39 35.71
C TYR A 169 -3.30 0.89 34.87
N LEU A 170 -2.22 1.68 35.10
CA LEU A 170 -1.90 2.86 34.30
C LEU A 170 -1.55 2.45 32.87
N VAL A 171 -0.77 1.39 32.69
CA VAL A 171 -0.41 0.88 31.36
C VAL A 171 -1.68 0.42 30.60
N VAL A 172 -2.58 -0.33 31.27
CA VAL A 172 -3.86 -0.74 30.67
C VAL A 172 -4.71 0.50 30.30
N ALA A 173 -4.79 1.51 31.16
CA ALA A 173 -5.53 2.73 30.87
C ALA A 173 -4.96 3.48 29.67
N ILE A 174 -3.63 3.57 29.55
CA ILE A 174 -2.95 4.17 28.38
C ILE A 174 -3.27 3.36 27.12
N CYS A 175 -3.17 2.04 27.14
CA CYS A 175 -3.50 1.19 25.99
C CYS A 175 -4.96 1.36 25.55
N LEU A 176 -5.90 1.43 26.50
CA LEU A 176 -7.31 1.71 26.20
C LEU A 176 -7.48 3.12 25.60
N GLY A 177 -6.77 4.11 26.15
CA GLY A 177 -6.74 5.47 25.58
C GLY A 177 -6.27 5.51 24.13
N PHE A 178 -5.20 4.80 23.81
CA PHE A 178 -4.72 4.66 22.43
C PHE A 178 -5.72 3.90 21.53
N ALA A 179 -6.39 2.86 22.05
CA ALA A 179 -7.41 2.15 21.28
C ALA A 179 -8.61 3.07 20.95
N VAL A 180 -9.07 3.85 21.92
CA VAL A 180 -10.15 4.85 21.71
C VAL A 180 -9.70 5.93 20.71
N LEU A 181 -8.48 6.47 20.86
CA LEU A 181 -7.94 7.46 19.95
C LEU A 181 -7.83 6.90 18.52
N GLY A 182 -7.34 5.66 18.39
CA GLY A 182 -7.28 4.96 17.11
C GLY A 182 -8.66 4.77 16.47
N TRP A 183 -9.66 4.44 17.28
CA TRP A 183 -11.04 4.31 16.83
C TRP A 183 -11.63 5.64 16.34
N ILE A 184 -11.37 6.73 17.06
CA ILE A 184 -11.79 8.07 16.65
C ILE A 184 -11.08 8.47 15.35
N ALA A 185 -9.76 8.28 15.27
CA ALA A 185 -8.98 8.56 14.07
C ALA A 185 -9.50 7.77 12.87
N TYR A 186 -9.79 6.48 13.03
CA TYR A 186 -10.37 5.64 11.97
C TYR A 186 -11.69 6.19 11.42
N LYS A 187 -12.55 6.74 12.29
CA LYS A 187 -13.83 7.33 11.87
C LYS A 187 -13.69 8.68 11.18
N THR A 188 -12.63 9.43 11.47
CA THR A 188 -12.39 10.77 10.92
C THR A 188 -11.54 10.74 9.64
N LEU A 189 -10.81 9.65 9.40
CA LEU A 189 -10.00 9.52 8.19
C LEU A 189 -10.89 9.32 6.96
N PRO A 190 -10.68 10.09 5.89
CA PRO A 190 -11.34 9.86 4.61
C PRO A 190 -10.94 8.48 4.08
N GLN A 191 -11.93 7.69 3.68
CA GLN A 191 -11.71 6.35 3.12
C GLN A 191 -11.51 6.48 1.60
N GLU A 192 -10.28 6.48 1.17
CA GLU A 192 -9.90 6.49 -0.25
C GLU A 192 -9.22 5.16 -0.60
N ILE A 193 -9.62 4.55 -1.72
CA ILE A 193 -8.98 3.32 -2.22
C ILE A 193 -7.59 3.62 -2.76
N THR A 194 -7.42 4.79 -3.37
CA THR A 194 -6.15 5.26 -3.92
C THR A 194 -6.00 6.73 -3.58
N PRO A 195 -4.91 7.12 -2.90
CA PRO A 195 -4.63 8.53 -2.67
C PRO A 195 -4.50 9.26 -4.01
N SER A 196 -4.95 10.51 -4.04
CA SER A 196 -4.80 11.37 -5.20
C SER A 196 -3.33 11.66 -5.43
N GLU A 197 -2.75 11.06 -6.49
CA GLU A 197 -1.35 11.29 -6.85
C GLU A 197 -1.20 12.56 -7.69
N ASP A 198 -0.12 13.28 -7.44
CA ASP A 198 0.31 14.37 -8.32
C ASP A 198 1.32 13.84 -9.34
N ARG A 199 0.85 13.61 -10.56
CA ARG A 199 1.66 13.12 -11.69
C ARG A 199 2.02 14.19 -12.71
N GLY A 200 1.67 15.44 -12.42
CA GLY A 200 1.86 16.52 -13.37
C GLY A 200 1.01 16.39 -14.63
N MET A 201 -0.09 15.64 -14.59
CA MET A 201 -0.98 15.46 -15.75
C MET A 201 -2.44 15.55 -15.35
N ILE A 202 -3.21 16.43 -16.00
CA ILE A 202 -4.66 16.55 -15.84
C ILE A 202 -5.32 16.14 -17.16
N GLN A 203 -6.18 15.14 -17.09
CA GLN A 203 -6.99 14.69 -18.22
C GLN A 203 -8.38 15.31 -18.11
N ILE A 204 -8.76 16.08 -19.12
CA ILE A 204 -10.06 16.77 -19.23
C ILE A 204 -10.85 16.04 -20.31
N SER A 205 -11.95 15.41 -19.91
CA SER A 205 -12.86 14.76 -20.83
C SER A 205 -14.04 15.70 -21.10
N LEU A 206 -14.27 15.97 -22.35
CA LEU A 206 -15.28 16.92 -22.85
C LEU A 206 -16.37 16.13 -23.58
N ARG A 207 -17.62 16.41 -23.31
CA ARG A 207 -18.75 15.82 -24.01
C ARG A 207 -19.83 16.87 -24.29
N ALA A 208 -20.13 17.08 -25.56
CA ALA A 208 -21.24 17.90 -26.00
C ALA A 208 -22.55 17.10 -26.06
N GLN A 209 -23.68 17.77 -26.35
CA GLN A 209 -24.96 17.13 -26.52
C GLN A 209 -24.97 16.14 -27.70
N GLN A 210 -25.86 15.17 -27.65
CA GLN A 210 -26.05 14.23 -28.77
C GLN A 210 -26.45 15.00 -30.04
N GLY A 211 -25.79 14.63 -31.16
CA GLY A 211 -26.01 15.31 -32.43
C GLY A 211 -25.00 16.43 -32.73
N ALA A 212 -24.13 16.77 -31.79
CA ALA A 212 -23.02 17.70 -32.07
C ALA A 212 -22.09 17.13 -33.15
N ASN A 213 -21.75 17.96 -34.13
CA ASN A 213 -20.79 17.60 -35.16
C ASN A 213 -19.34 17.90 -34.72
N LEU A 214 -18.38 17.41 -35.48
CA LEU A 214 -16.97 17.54 -35.16
C LEU A 214 -16.50 19.00 -35.14
N GLU A 215 -17.04 19.84 -36.04
CA GLU A 215 -16.73 21.26 -36.14
C GLU A 215 -17.14 22.02 -34.86
N TYR A 216 -18.37 21.81 -34.41
CA TYR A 216 -18.88 22.41 -33.17
C TYR A 216 -18.06 21.93 -31.96
N MET A 217 -17.70 20.64 -31.91
CA MET A 217 -16.87 20.10 -30.84
C MET A 217 -15.47 20.71 -30.86
N SER A 218 -14.88 20.94 -32.04
CA SER A 218 -13.60 21.61 -32.19
C SER A 218 -13.64 23.04 -31.65
N GLN A 219 -14.67 23.81 -31.97
CA GLN A 219 -14.86 25.19 -31.46
C GLN A 219 -15.01 25.21 -29.93
N LEU A 220 -15.72 24.24 -29.34
CA LEU A 220 -15.84 24.13 -27.88
C LEU A 220 -14.50 23.74 -27.24
N THR A 221 -13.73 22.88 -27.90
CA THR A 221 -12.41 22.47 -27.40
C THR A 221 -11.44 23.65 -27.43
N GLU A 222 -11.48 24.50 -28.48
CA GLU A 222 -10.68 25.72 -28.55
C GLU A 222 -10.96 26.69 -27.40
N LYS A 223 -12.24 26.80 -26.95
CA LYS A 223 -12.57 27.60 -25.77
C LYS A 223 -11.93 27.05 -24.49
N VAL A 224 -11.85 25.71 -24.35
CA VAL A 224 -11.17 25.06 -23.23
C VAL A 224 -9.67 25.31 -23.30
N GLU A 225 -9.06 25.22 -24.50
CA GLU A 225 -7.63 25.53 -24.69
C GLU A 225 -7.30 26.99 -24.35
N LYS A 226 -8.18 27.93 -24.72
CA LYS A 226 -8.03 29.34 -24.33
C LYS A 226 -8.10 29.54 -22.82
N ALA A 227 -8.98 28.83 -22.13
CA ALA A 227 -9.04 28.87 -20.67
C ALA A 227 -7.78 28.29 -19.99
N LEU A 228 -7.09 27.35 -20.65
CA LEU A 228 -5.81 26.82 -20.21
C LEU A 228 -4.61 27.73 -20.52
N ALA A 229 -4.77 28.68 -21.45
CA ALA A 229 -3.68 29.54 -21.91
C ALA A 229 -3.13 30.44 -20.78
N ASP A 230 -3.98 30.89 -19.85
CA ASP A 230 -3.56 31.69 -18.70
C ASP A 230 -2.59 30.92 -17.80
N LEU A 231 -2.88 29.64 -17.54
CA LEU A 231 -2.04 28.76 -16.72
C LEU A 231 -0.75 28.38 -17.45
N LYS A 232 -0.79 28.30 -18.77
CA LYS A 232 0.41 28.14 -19.61
C LYS A 232 1.29 29.38 -19.56
N GLY A 233 0.68 30.58 -19.61
CA GLY A 233 1.40 31.87 -19.48
C GLY A 233 2.11 32.01 -18.11
N ASN A 234 1.55 31.46 -17.07
CA ASN A 234 2.16 31.45 -15.72
C ASN A 234 3.23 30.36 -15.53
N GLY A 235 3.49 29.54 -16.55
CA GLY A 235 4.49 28.47 -16.50
C GLY A 235 4.05 27.22 -15.73
N GLU A 236 2.79 27.12 -15.31
CA GLU A 236 2.26 25.95 -14.58
C GLU A 236 1.90 24.79 -15.52
N ILE A 237 1.53 25.09 -16.78
CA ILE A 237 1.27 24.11 -17.83
C ILE A 237 2.37 24.21 -18.88
N THR A 238 3.03 23.10 -19.17
CA THR A 238 4.09 23.00 -20.17
C THR A 238 3.58 22.58 -21.54
N GLY A 239 2.51 21.80 -21.60
CA GLY A 239 1.94 21.28 -22.83
C GLY A 239 0.45 21.01 -22.71
N VAL A 240 -0.27 21.22 -23.82
CA VAL A 240 -1.69 20.88 -23.97
C VAL A 240 -1.83 20.07 -25.23
N LEU A 241 -2.44 18.88 -25.13
CA LEU A 241 -2.78 18.00 -26.24
C LEU A 241 -4.30 17.83 -26.27
N ALA A 242 -4.94 18.33 -27.31
CA ALA A 242 -6.37 18.13 -27.52
C ALA A 242 -6.61 17.11 -28.65
N THR A 243 -7.51 16.16 -28.38
CA THR A 243 -7.94 15.15 -29.35
C THR A 243 -9.45 15.24 -29.46
N VAL A 244 -9.96 15.61 -30.64
CA VAL A 244 -11.39 15.75 -30.90
C VAL A 244 -11.88 14.55 -31.70
N GLY A 245 -13.03 13.98 -31.30
CA GLY A 245 -13.68 12.89 -32.04
C GLY A 245 -13.22 11.46 -31.71
N ALA A 246 -12.25 11.26 -30.81
CA ALA A 246 -11.72 9.93 -30.50
C ALA A 246 -12.73 8.95 -29.85
N GLY A 247 -13.79 9.45 -29.26
CA GLY A 247 -14.86 8.65 -28.62
C GLY A 247 -16.27 8.93 -29.22
N GLY A 248 -16.32 9.53 -30.41
CA GLY A 248 -17.54 9.97 -31.08
C GLY A 248 -17.47 11.46 -31.45
N THR A 249 -18.26 11.89 -32.44
CA THR A 249 -18.24 13.27 -32.96
C THR A 249 -18.53 14.34 -31.90
N ASN A 250 -19.21 13.96 -30.82
CA ASN A 250 -19.57 14.83 -29.70
C ASN A 250 -18.66 14.73 -28.49
N SER A 251 -17.46 14.16 -28.65
CA SER A 251 -16.51 13.98 -27.55
C SER A 251 -15.11 14.47 -27.88
N ALA A 252 -14.42 15.04 -26.90
CA ALA A 252 -13.00 15.37 -26.99
C ALA A 252 -12.28 15.07 -25.67
N SER A 253 -10.98 14.91 -25.77
CA SER A 253 -10.10 14.73 -24.62
C SER A 253 -8.98 15.76 -24.71
N VAL A 254 -8.75 16.48 -23.63
CA VAL A 254 -7.62 17.42 -23.51
C VAL A 254 -6.73 16.94 -22.39
N VAL A 255 -5.45 16.76 -22.67
CA VAL A 255 -4.43 16.39 -21.68
C VAL A 255 -3.55 17.62 -21.46
N ALA A 256 -3.57 18.15 -20.24
CA ALA A 256 -2.69 19.22 -19.81
C ALA A 256 -1.53 18.65 -19.02
N SER A 257 -0.31 18.84 -19.51
CA SER A 257 0.93 18.48 -18.80
C SER A 257 1.38 19.66 -17.96
N LEU A 258 1.53 19.46 -16.66
CA LEU A 258 2.00 20.47 -15.72
C LEU A 258 3.53 20.53 -15.71
N ALA A 259 4.07 21.65 -15.24
CA ALA A 259 5.49 21.80 -14.96
C ALA A 259 5.95 20.81 -13.86
N ASP A 260 7.24 20.53 -13.80
CA ASP A 260 7.84 19.71 -12.77
C ASP A 260 7.54 20.27 -11.37
N TRP A 261 7.45 19.39 -10.37
CA TRP A 261 7.14 19.76 -8.98
C TRP A 261 8.09 20.81 -8.41
N SER A 262 9.36 20.77 -8.84
CA SER A 262 10.37 21.75 -8.43
C SER A 262 10.16 23.15 -9.03
N GLN A 263 9.39 23.25 -10.11
CA GLN A 263 9.18 24.49 -10.88
C GLN A 263 7.81 25.14 -10.63
N ARG A 264 6.88 24.43 -9.96
CA ARG A 264 5.55 24.94 -9.65
C ARG A 264 5.33 25.10 -8.15
N LYS A 265 4.53 26.11 -7.78
CA LYS A 265 4.19 26.40 -6.38
C LYS A 265 2.91 25.69 -5.92
N ARG A 266 2.03 25.34 -6.85
CA ARG A 266 0.72 24.75 -6.58
C ARG A 266 0.69 23.26 -6.91
N SER A 267 -0.07 22.50 -6.11
CA SER A 267 -0.31 21.10 -6.36
C SER A 267 -1.23 20.88 -7.57
N GLN A 268 -1.17 19.69 -8.18
CA GLN A 268 -2.09 19.31 -9.26
C GLN A 268 -3.55 19.43 -8.84
N GLN A 269 -3.87 19.11 -7.57
CA GLN A 269 -5.21 19.15 -7.00
C GLN A 269 -5.75 20.60 -6.94
N GLU A 270 -4.92 21.55 -6.54
CA GLU A 270 -5.27 22.98 -6.49
C GLU A 270 -5.54 23.53 -7.89
N ILE A 271 -4.67 23.20 -8.85
CA ILE A 271 -4.83 23.60 -10.26
C ILE A 271 -6.10 22.95 -10.84
N GLN A 272 -6.36 21.68 -10.53
CA GLN A 272 -7.56 20.97 -10.98
C GLN A 272 -8.83 21.60 -10.42
N ALA A 273 -8.86 22.01 -9.16
CA ALA A 273 -10.01 22.67 -8.53
C ALA A 273 -10.31 24.03 -9.20
N GLU A 274 -9.29 24.82 -9.49
CA GLU A 274 -9.45 26.09 -10.24
C GLU A 274 -9.97 25.86 -11.66
N LEU A 275 -9.38 24.87 -12.36
CA LEU A 275 -9.84 24.50 -13.70
C LEU A 275 -11.29 24.02 -13.70
N GLN A 276 -11.68 23.21 -12.71
CA GLN A 276 -13.06 22.75 -12.57
C GLN A 276 -14.02 23.94 -12.47
N GLN A 277 -13.68 24.96 -11.68
CA GLN A 277 -14.48 26.16 -11.54
C GLN A 277 -14.52 26.98 -12.84
N LYS A 278 -13.39 27.26 -13.47
CA LYS A 278 -13.29 28.04 -14.72
C LYS A 278 -14.02 27.38 -15.89
N LEU A 279 -13.93 26.05 -15.98
CA LEU A 279 -14.50 25.29 -17.08
C LEU A 279 -16.00 25.00 -16.88
N SER A 280 -16.53 25.04 -15.66
CA SER A 280 -17.97 24.84 -15.38
C SER A 280 -18.87 25.89 -16.05
N ASP A 281 -18.32 27.06 -16.37
CA ASP A 281 -19.06 28.16 -16.96
C ASP A 281 -19.21 28.07 -18.50
N ILE A 282 -18.63 27.01 -19.14
CA ILE A 282 -18.75 26.82 -20.59
C ILE A 282 -20.09 26.13 -20.91
N PRO A 283 -21.07 26.83 -21.51
CA PRO A 283 -22.38 26.25 -21.78
C PRO A 283 -22.33 25.21 -22.90
N GLY A 284 -23.13 24.18 -22.77
CA GLY A 284 -23.28 23.12 -23.78
C GLY A 284 -22.24 22.01 -23.72
N LEU A 285 -21.35 22.03 -22.70
CA LEU A 285 -20.28 21.07 -22.55
C LEU A 285 -20.36 20.40 -21.16
N ALA A 286 -20.43 19.09 -21.15
CA ALA A 286 -20.20 18.32 -19.92
C ALA A 286 -18.71 18.05 -19.76
N ILE A 287 -18.10 18.59 -18.71
CA ILE A 287 -16.66 18.55 -18.47
C ILE A 287 -16.36 17.69 -17.26
N SER A 288 -15.41 16.81 -17.39
CA SER A 288 -14.94 15.92 -16.31
C SER A 288 -13.42 15.94 -16.27
N LEU A 289 -12.85 16.44 -15.16
CA LEU A 289 -11.42 16.44 -14.92
C LEU A 289 -11.01 15.18 -14.16
N ARG A 290 -9.90 14.56 -14.58
CA ARG A 290 -9.35 13.35 -13.94
C ARG A 290 -7.85 13.51 -13.77
N SER A 291 -7.35 13.08 -12.62
CA SER A 291 -5.93 12.83 -12.42
C SER A 291 -5.60 11.40 -12.88
N ALA A 292 -4.46 11.23 -13.53
CA ALA A 292 -3.93 9.89 -13.78
C ALA A 292 -3.52 9.25 -12.44
N ASN A 293 -3.89 7.99 -12.21
CA ASN A 293 -3.43 7.23 -11.06
C ASN A 293 -2.47 6.11 -11.49
N SER A 294 -1.52 5.73 -10.62
CA SER A 294 -0.52 4.70 -10.89
C SER A 294 -1.11 3.32 -11.09
N LEU A 295 -2.25 3.06 -10.51
CA LEU A 295 -2.90 1.75 -10.53
C LEU A 295 -3.82 1.55 -11.74
N GLY A 296 -3.99 2.55 -12.61
CA GLY A 296 -4.85 2.45 -13.80
C GLY A 296 -6.34 2.20 -13.49
N ILE A 297 -6.76 2.38 -12.23
CA ILE A 297 -8.14 2.12 -11.81
C ILE A 297 -9.05 3.20 -12.40
N ARG A 298 -9.83 2.84 -13.39
CA ARG A 298 -10.86 3.72 -13.93
C ARG A 298 -12.00 3.88 -12.92
N GLY A 299 -12.07 5.04 -12.26
CA GLY A 299 -13.19 5.38 -11.36
C GLY A 299 -12.83 5.62 -9.91
N GLY A 300 -11.57 5.58 -9.51
CA GLY A 300 -11.15 6.05 -8.18
C GLY A 300 -11.46 7.54 -8.02
N GLY A 301 -12.32 7.90 -7.08
CA GLY A 301 -12.67 9.30 -6.79
C GLY A 301 -13.91 9.88 -7.51
N GLN A 302 -14.58 9.12 -8.34
CA GLN A 302 -15.86 9.56 -8.92
C GLN A 302 -17.01 8.71 -8.39
N GLY A 303 -17.70 9.17 -7.39
CA GLY A 303 -18.99 8.71 -6.85
C GLY A 303 -19.62 7.43 -7.41
N LEU A 304 -20.70 7.05 -6.86
CA LEU A 304 -21.44 5.85 -7.27
C LEU A 304 -21.92 5.98 -8.73
N ARG A 305 -21.62 5.02 -9.59
CA ARG A 305 -22.10 4.97 -10.97
C ARG A 305 -23.23 3.97 -11.07
N PHE A 306 -24.38 4.42 -11.51
CA PHE A 306 -25.54 3.58 -11.79
C PHE A 306 -25.80 3.50 -13.29
N ALA A 307 -26.11 2.32 -13.77
CA ALA A 307 -26.76 2.14 -15.05
C ALA A 307 -28.23 1.82 -14.82
N ILE A 308 -29.11 2.65 -15.34
CA ILE A 308 -30.57 2.45 -15.25
C ILE A 308 -31.02 1.97 -16.64
N PRO A 309 -31.24 0.69 -16.85
CA PRO A 309 -31.72 0.17 -18.11
C PRO A 309 -33.26 0.41 -18.21
N GLY A 310 -33.76 0.77 -19.40
CA GLY A 310 -35.16 0.90 -19.65
C GLY A 310 -35.46 1.30 -21.08
N PRO A 311 -36.66 0.97 -21.61
CA PRO A 311 -37.00 1.23 -23.00
C PRO A 311 -37.48 2.68 -23.28
N ASP A 312 -37.77 3.46 -22.24
CA ASP A 312 -38.37 4.81 -22.35
C ASP A 312 -37.40 5.87 -21.80
N TYR A 313 -36.82 6.68 -22.68
CA TYR A 313 -35.87 7.73 -22.33
C TYR A 313 -36.45 8.82 -21.42
N ALA A 314 -37.71 9.17 -21.55
CA ALA A 314 -38.36 10.23 -20.75
C ALA A 314 -38.47 9.78 -19.28
N LYS A 315 -38.88 8.52 -19.05
CA LYS A 315 -38.95 7.92 -17.71
C LYS A 315 -37.58 7.71 -17.11
N LEU A 316 -36.58 7.34 -17.93
CA LEU A 316 -35.19 7.19 -17.49
C LEU A 316 -34.59 8.51 -17.01
N ALA A 317 -34.84 9.60 -17.78
CA ALA A 317 -34.35 10.93 -17.43
C ALA A 317 -35.03 11.45 -16.14
N ASP A 318 -36.32 11.25 -15.96
CA ASP A 318 -37.05 11.62 -14.74
C ASP A 318 -36.53 10.83 -13.51
N THR A 319 -36.31 9.53 -13.68
CA THR A 319 -35.79 8.67 -12.62
C THR A 319 -34.36 9.06 -12.24
N ALA A 320 -33.48 9.33 -13.23
CA ALA A 320 -32.11 9.78 -13.00
C ALA A 320 -32.08 11.13 -12.26
N ASN A 321 -32.94 12.08 -12.67
CA ASN A 321 -33.06 13.38 -12.03
C ASN A 321 -33.60 13.28 -10.58
N LYS A 322 -34.55 12.38 -10.31
CA LYS A 322 -35.05 12.12 -8.96
C LYS A 322 -33.96 11.52 -8.06
N LEU A 323 -33.12 10.61 -8.59
CA LEU A 323 -31.98 10.04 -7.86
C LEU A 323 -30.91 11.08 -7.59
N ALA A 324 -30.54 11.90 -8.58
CA ALA A 324 -29.55 12.96 -8.44
C ALA A 324 -29.94 14.06 -7.45
N ARG A 325 -31.24 14.32 -7.28
CA ARG A 325 -31.78 15.34 -6.35
C ARG A 325 -32.00 14.82 -4.93
N ARG A 326 -31.88 13.52 -4.66
CA ARG A 326 -32.00 13.00 -3.30
C ARG A 326 -30.78 13.44 -2.47
N PRO A 327 -31.00 14.10 -1.30
CA PRO A 327 -29.92 14.47 -0.44
C PRO A 327 -29.19 13.21 0.10
N PRO A 328 -27.90 13.28 0.45
CA PRO A 328 -27.06 12.16 0.91
C PRO A 328 -27.42 11.63 2.31
N THR A 329 -28.65 11.82 2.77
CA THR A 329 -29.13 11.46 4.11
C THR A 329 -29.78 10.07 4.20
N THR A 330 -29.65 9.22 3.17
CA THR A 330 -30.16 7.84 3.26
C THR A 330 -29.11 6.98 3.97
N PRO A 331 -29.44 6.33 5.14
CA PRO A 331 -28.50 5.45 5.82
C PRO A 331 -28.06 4.31 4.88
N GLY A 332 -26.77 4.18 4.64
CA GLY A 332 -26.19 3.13 3.77
C GLY A 332 -25.51 3.64 2.49
N PHE A 333 -25.50 4.94 2.24
CA PHE A 333 -24.67 5.57 1.20
C PHE A 333 -23.63 6.44 1.89
N PRO A 334 -22.32 6.19 1.63
CA PRO A 334 -21.25 7.05 2.10
C PRO A 334 -21.28 8.41 1.41
#